data_b26e75b1f89a49e4c0ec8591a28e588a
#
_entry.id   b26e75b1f89a49e4c0ec8591a28e588a
#
_cell.length_a   1.000
_cell.length_b   1.000
_cell.length_c   1.000
_cell.angle_alpha   90.00
_cell.angle_beta   90.00
_cell.angle_gamma   90.00
#
_symmetry.space_group_name_H-M   'P 1'
#
loop_
_entity.id
_entity.type
_entity.pdbx_description
1 polymer ?
#
loop_
_entity_poly.entity_id
_entity_poly.type
_entity_poly.pdbx_seq_one_letter_code
_entity_poly.pdbx_strand_id
1 'polypeptide(L)'
;MSKPQREPTKLVTVPSPNKIPERDIDKSPILEAQHLGIDFGGLTAVNDFNMAIGRTEIAGLIGPNGAGKTTVFNLLTKVYQPTRGTILLDGRDTAGMTTAQVNRMGIARTFQNIRLFGNLSVEDNVKIGMHNAIRSGFFSGVFRLPSYWREEKVARERSMELLSLFDMQDLAGAKAGSLPYGAQRRLEIVRALATNPSLLLLDEPAAGMNPSETAELMENIVKIRDTFQIAVLLIEHDMSLVMGICEGIAVLNFGQIIAKGTPDEIQNDPEVIKAYLGSGKGE
;
A
#
# COMPACT_ATOMS: atom_id res chain seq x y z
N MET A 1 11.58 -11.53 -27.65
CA MET A 1 11.95 -11.56 -26.22
C MET A 1 10.69 -11.82 -25.42
N SER A 2 10.51 -13.04 -24.91
CA SER A 2 9.34 -13.43 -24.12
C SER A 2 9.43 -12.78 -22.73
N LYS A 3 8.34 -12.10 -22.32
CA LYS A 3 8.21 -11.57 -20.96
C LYS A 3 8.28 -12.72 -19.97
N PRO A 4 9.04 -12.60 -18.86
CA PRO A 4 9.00 -13.60 -17.80
C PRO A 4 7.56 -13.66 -17.26
N GLN A 5 6.94 -14.82 -17.37
CA GLN A 5 5.66 -15.10 -16.73
C GLN A 5 5.96 -15.18 -15.22
N ARG A 6 5.44 -14.22 -14.43
CA ARG A 6 5.34 -14.44 -12.98
C ARG A 6 4.37 -15.59 -12.77
N GLU A 7 4.84 -16.67 -12.17
CA GLU A 7 3.96 -17.73 -11.68
C GLU A 7 3.01 -17.12 -10.63
N PRO A 8 1.74 -17.55 -10.57
CA PRO A 8 0.84 -17.12 -9.50
C PRO A 8 1.48 -17.54 -8.18
N THR A 9 1.78 -16.57 -7.32
CA THR A 9 2.33 -16.82 -5.99
C THR A 9 1.35 -17.72 -5.24
N LYS A 10 1.72 -18.98 -4.99
CA LYS A 10 0.97 -19.81 -4.05
C LYS A 10 0.99 -19.10 -2.72
N LEU A 11 -0.16 -18.89 -2.09
CA LEU A 11 -0.22 -18.54 -0.69
C LEU A 11 0.53 -19.63 0.08
N VAL A 12 1.72 -19.31 0.52
CA VAL A 12 2.52 -20.22 1.34
C VAL A 12 1.86 -20.22 2.73
N THR A 13 1.62 -21.40 3.27
CA THR A 13 1.30 -21.58 4.69
C THR A 13 2.32 -20.80 5.51
N VAL A 14 1.83 -19.93 6.39
CA VAL A 14 2.62 -19.01 7.22
C VAL A 14 3.81 -19.73 7.83
N PRO A 15 5.06 -19.44 7.46
CA PRO A 15 6.21 -19.87 8.25
C PRO A 15 6.19 -19.15 9.57
N SER A 16 6.68 -19.79 10.62
CA SER A 16 6.93 -19.12 11.91
C SER A 16 7.74 -17.84 11.69
N PRO A 17 7.48 -16.75 12.44
CA PRO A 17 8.14 -15.48 12.20
C PRO A 17 9.66 -15.65 12.37
N ASN A 18 10.34 -15.77 11.26
CA ASN A 18 11.78 -15.63 11.22
C ASN A 18 12.12 -14.16 11.34
N LYS A 19 13.19 -13.88 12.08
CA LYS A 19 13.74 -12.53 12.22
C LYS A 19 13.71 -11.83 10.87
N ILE A 20 13.14 -10.63 10.85
CA ILE A 20 13.14 -9.73 9.70
C ILE A 20 14.58 -9.63 9.20
N PRO A 21 14.86 -9.91 7.93
CA PRO A 21 16.18 -9.65 7.36
C PRO A 21 16.51 -8.17 7.56
N GLU A 22 17.78 -7.85 7.77
CA GLU A 22 18.26 -6.47 7.69
C GLU A 22 17.70 -5.79 6.42
N ARG A 23 17.42 -4.49 6.52
CA ARG A 23 16.90 -3.71 5.41
C ARG A 23 17.69 -4.02 4.14
N ASP A 24 17.03 -4.54 3.13
CA ASP A 24 17.66 -4.94 1.86
C ASP A 24 17.71 -3.79 0.82
N ILE A 25 17.50 -2.56 1.28
CA ILE A 25 17.40 -1.33 0.48
C ILE A 25 18.63 -1.09 -0.39
N ASP A 26 19.80 -1.41 0.12
CA ASP A 26 21.07 -1.18 -0.59
C ASP A 26 21.36 -2.23 -1.68
N LYS A 27 20.63 -3.33 -1.67
CA LYS A 27 20.89 -4.45 -2.60
C LYS A 27 20.04 -4.41 -3.86
N SER A 28 18.78 -4.07 -3.75
CA SER A 28 17.85 -3.93 -4.88
C SER A 28 16.49 -3.44 -4.38
N PRO A 29 16.30 -2.13 -4.16
CA PRO A 29 15.04 -1.60 -3.68
C PRO A 29 13.89 -1.93 -4.63
N ILE A 30 12.69 -2.14 -4.06
CA ILE A 30 11.48 -2.33 -4.86
C ILE A 30 11.02 -1.01 -5.46
N LEU A 31 11.21 0.09 -4.72
CA LEU A 31 10.86 1.45 -5.14
C LEU A 31 12.04 2.39 -4.91
N GLU A 32 12.34 3.22 -5.91
CA GLU A 32 13.23 4.37 -5.78
C GLU A 32 12.54 5.62 -6.31
N ALA A 33 12.50 6.65 -5.51
CA ALA A 33 12.12 7.99 -5.90
C ALA A 33 13.38 8.87 -5.87
N GLN A 34 13.74 9.45 -7.00
CA GLN A 34 14.97 10.22 -7.17
C GLN A 34 14.63 11.65 -7.60
N HIS A 35 14.99 12.63 -6.77
CA HIS A 35 14.79 14.06 -7.03
C HIS A 35 13.37 14.45 -7.44
N LEU A 36 12.35 13.76 -6.85
CA LEU A 36 10.97 14.02 -7.22
C LEU A 36 10.51 15.42 -6.84
N GLY A 37 9.85 16.06 -7.78
CA GLY A 37 9.19 17.33 -7.57
C GLY A 37 7.91 17.47 -8.37
N ILE A 38 6.96 18.24 -7.82
CA ILE A 38 5.74 18.63 -8.51
C ILE A 38 5.35 20.06 -8.18
N ASP A 39 5.00 20.81 -9.22
CA ASP A 39 4.56 22.19 -9.15
C ASP A 39 3.10 22.29 -9.61
N PHE A 40 2.28 23.01 -8.87
CA PHE A 40 0.89 23.31 -9.18
C PHE A 40 0.70 24.82 -9.28
N GLY A 41 0.56 25.36 -10.48
CA GLY A 41 0.24 26.79 -10.69
C GLY A 41 1.19 27.76 -9.95
N GLY A 42 2.48 27.43 -9.91
CA GLY A 42 3.51 28.25 -9.22
C GLY A 42 3.78 27.86 -7.77
N LEU A 43 3.00 26.95 -7.18
CA LEU A 43 3.26 26.36 -5.85
C LEU A 43 3.99 25.03 -6.00
N THR A 44 5.18 24.92 -5.42
CA THR A 44 5.91 23.66 -5.32
C THR A 44 5.37 22.84 -4.15
N ALA A 45 4.64 21.77 -4.43
CA ALA A 45 4.03 20.91 -3.40
C ALA A 45 4.98 19.81 -2.90
N VAL A 46 5.91 19.35 -3.74
CA VAL A 46 6.99 18.43 -3.38
C VAL A 46 8.25 18.91 -4.08
N ASN A 47 9.35 18.96 -3.36
CA ASN A 47 10.63 19.44 -3.87
C ASN A 47 11.77 18.53 -3.42
N ASP A 48 12.51 18.00 -4.38
CA ASP A 48 13.68 17.15 -4.17
C ASP A 48 13.43 15.95 -3.22
N PHE A 49 12.29 15.29 -3.40
CA PHE A 49 11.97 14.12 -2.59
C PHE A 49 12.77 12.90 -3.08
N ASN A 50 13.53 12.31 -2.17
CA ASN A 50 14.37 11.15 -2.43
C ASN A 50 14.03 10.05 -1.43
N MET A 51 13.62 8.85 -1.88
CA MET A 51 13.30 7.71 -1.03
C MET A 51 13.56 6.40 -1.75
N ALA A 52 14.11 5.43 -1.05
CA ALA A 52 14.19 4.06 -1.52
C ALA A 52 13.52 3.14 -0.49
N ILE A 53 12.89 2.08 -0.95
CA ILE A 53 12.18 1.10 -0.11
C ILE A 53 12.67 -0.29 -0.46
N GLY A 54 13.10 -1.06 0.53
CA GLY A 54 13.51 -2.46 0.38
C GLY A 54 12.36 -3.39 0.01
N ARG A 55 12.65 -4.60 -0.46
CA ARG A 55 11.64 -5.52 -1.03
C ARG A 55 10.65 -6.06 -0.01
N THR A 56 11.04 -6.14 1.25
CA THR A 56 10.20 -6.62 2.37
C THR A 56 10.15 -5.62 3.52
N GLU A 57 10.48 -4.37 3.24
CA GLU A 57 10.52 -3.30 4.23
C GLU A 57 9.12 -2.76 4.53
N ILE A 58 8.85 -2.47 5.81
CA ILE A 58 7.76 -1.61 6.24
C ILE A 58 8.34 -0.21 6.45
N ALA A 59 8.07 0.69 5.52
CA ALA A 59 8.53 2.07 5.56
C ALA A 59 7.41 3.03 5.95
N GLY A 60 7.73 4.08 6.72
CA GLY A 60 6.82 5.14 7.11
C GLY A 60 7.12 6.45 6.39
N LEU A 61 6.08 7.16 5.94
CA LEU A 61 6.16 8.54 5.49
C LEU A 61 5.29 9.39 6.40
N ILE A 62 5.91 10.15 7.30
CA ILE A 62 5.22 10.96 8.29
C ILE A 62 5.46 12.45 8.06
N GLY A 63 4.78 13.30 8.81
CA GLY A 63 4.92 14.75 8.77
C GLY A 63 3.63 15.47 9.12
N PRO A 64 3.69 16.78 9.39
CA PRO A 64 2.51 17.60 9.70
C PRO A 64 1.44 17.56 8.61
N ASN A 65 0.24 18.05 8.95
CA ASN A 65 -0.82 18.26 7.97
C ASN A 65 -0.36 19.27 6.91
N GLY A 66 -0.64 18.99 5.64
CA GLY A 66 -0.17 19.82 4.53
C GLY A 66 1.32 19.63 4.14
N ALA A 67 2.07 18.74 4.78
CA ALA A 67 3.48 18.49 4.45
C ALA A 67 3.71 17.95 3.03
N GLY A 68 2.66 17.46 2.33
CA GLY A 68 2.78 16.91 0.97
C GLY A 68 2.72 15.38 0.88
N LYS A 69 2.46 14.65 1.98
CA LYS A 69 2.44 13.17 2.04
C LYS A 69 1.52 12.55 0.99
N THR A 70 0.27 12.97 0.94
CA THR A 70 -0.70 12.48 -0.06
C THR A 70 -0.28 12.82 -1.49
N THR A 71 0.39 13.97 -1.69
CA THR A 71 0.96 14.35 -3.00
C THR A 71 2.05 13.38 -3.41
N VAL A 72 2.94 12.97 -2.50
CA VAL A 72 3.95 11.93 -2.76
C VAL A 72 3.25 10.61 -3.15
N PHE A 73 2.24 10.14 -2.43
CA PHE A 73 1.50 8.94 -2.81
C PHE A 73 0.86 9.06 -4.20
N ASN A 74 0.32 10.23 -4.53
CA ASN A 74 -0.25 10.49 -5.85
C ASN A 74 0.81 10.46 -6.96
N LEU A 75 2.04 10.89 -6.67
CA LEU A 75 3.18 10.77 -7.60
C LEU A 75 3.60 9.31 -7.78
N LEU A 76 3.77 8.56 -6.68
CA LEU A 76 4.19 7.15 -6.71
C LEU A 76 3.18 6.27 -7.46
N THR A 77 1.88 6.57 -7.35
CA THR A 77 0.80 5.84 -8.02
C THR A 77 0.42 6.41 -9.39
N LYS A 78 1.15 7.44 -9.89
CA LYS A 78 0.88 8.09 -11.18
C LYS A 78 -0.53 8.68 -11.32
N VAL A 79 -1.16 9.05 -10.19
CA VAL A 79 -2.33 9.95 -10.20
C VAL A 79 -1.88 11.34 -10.66
N TYR A 80 -0.68 11.77 -10.23
CA TYR A 80 0.01 12.93 -10.75
C TYR A 80 1.31 12.48 -11.44
N GLN A 81 1.65 13.15 -12.55
CA GLN A 81 2.97 13.00 -13.16
C GLN A 81 3.95 13.99 -12.48
N PRO A 82 5.15 13.55 -12.10
CA PRO A 82 6.14 14.49 -11.56
C PRO A 82 6.56 15.50 -12.62
N THR A 83 6.83 16.75 -12.19
CA THR A 83 7.45 17.77 -13.06
C THR A 83 8.96 17.61 -13.11
N ARG A 84 9.54 16.99 -12.08
CA ARG A 84 11.00 16.72 -11.96
C ARG A 84 11.20 15.34 -11.31
N GLY A 85 12.36 14.75 -11.60
CA GLY A 85 12.82 13.51 -10.98
C GLY A 85 12.24 12.24 -11.61
N THR A 86 12.61 11.10 -11.05
CA THR A 86 12.34 9.77 -11.59
C THR A 86 11.78 8.87 -10.51
N ILE A 87 10.87 7.97 -10.88
CA ILE A 87 10.36 6.89 -10.04
C ILE A 87 10.69 5.58 -10.71
N LEU A 88 11.52 4.77 -10.05
CA LEU A 88 11.85 3.42 -10.47
C LEU A 88 11.05 2.42 -9.63
N LEU A 89 10.40 1.48 -10.29
CA LEU A 89 9.74 0.34 -9.67
C LEU A 89 10.40 -0.94 -10.16
N ASP A 90 11.00 -1.71 -9.25
CA ASP A 90 11.79 -2.88 -9.58
C ASP A 90 12.87 -2.56 -10.64
N GLY A 91 13.58 -1.43 -10.46
CA GLY A 91 14.60 -0.90 -11.37
C GLY A 91 14.07 -0.38 -12.72
N ARG A 92 12.76 -0.31 -12.95
CA ARG A 92 12.14 0.16 -14.20
C ARG A 92 11.56 1.54 -14.03
N ASP A 93 11.92 2.44 -14.93
CA ASP A 93 11.35 3.79 -14.95
C ASP A 93 9.83 3.74 -15.26
N THR A 94 9.08 4.48 -14.46
CA THR A 94 7.62 4.60 -14.58
C THR A 94 7.18 5.86 -15.33
N ALA A 95 8.10 6.58 -15.96
CA ALA A 95 7.79 7.81 -16.70
C ALA A 95 6.69 7.56 -17.76
N GLY A 96 5.72 8.46 -17.84
CA GLY A 96 4.61 8.37 -18.78
C GLY A 96 3.61 7.23 -18.56
N MET A 97 3.80 6.43 -17.51
CA MET A 97 2.85 5.35 -17.18
C MET A 97 1.58 5.90 -16.52
N THR A 98 0.48 5.22 -16.78
CA THR A 98 -0.81 5.46 -16.13
C THR A 98 -0.87 4.71 -14.78
N THR A 99 -1.80 5.10 -13.90
CA THR A 99 -2.08 4.41 -12.63
C THR A 99 -2.36 2.91 -12.84
N ALA A 100 -3.12 2.55 -13.89
CA ALA A 100 -3.40 1.15 -14.20
C ALA A 100 -2.14 0.36 -14.61
N GLN A 101 -1.21 0.98 -15.32
CA GLN A 101 0.05 0.34 -15.72
C GLN A 101 0.97 0.12 -14.50
N VAL A 102 1.07 1.12 -13.62
CA VAL A 102 1.87 1.01 -12.39
C VAL A 102 1.26 -0.03 -11.43
N ASN A 103 -0.07 -0.12 -11.34
CA ASN A 103 -0.72 -1.17 -10.58
C ASN A 103 -0.39 -2.57 -11.13
N ARG A 104 -0.42 -2.76 -12.47
CA ARG A 104 -0.01 -4.03 -13.09
C ARG A 104 1.47 -4.36 -12.88
N MET A 105 2.32 -3.36 -12.64
CA MET A 105 3.73 -3.58 -12.28
C MET A 105 3.90 -3.99 -10.82
N GLY A 106 2.87 -3.86 -9.99
CA GLY A 106 2.87 -4.36 -8.63
C GLY A 106 2.74 -3.30 -7.54
N ILE A 107 2.31 -2.07 -7.82
CA ILE A 107 1.92 -1.11 -6.78
C ILE A 107 0.41 -1.22 -6.54
N ALA A 108 0.01 -1.49 -5.30
CA ALA A 108 -1.37 -1.32 -4.86
C ALA A 108 -1.47 -0.21 -3.81
N ARG A 109 -2.63 0.44 -3.73
CA ARG A 109 -2.88 1.51 -2.75
C ARG A 109 -4.28 1.38 -2.15
N THR A 110 -4.38 1.58 -0.84
CA THR A 110 -5.64 1.93 -0.17
C THR A 110 -5.82 3.45 -0.18
N PHE A 111 -7.00 3.92 0.16
CA PHE A 111 -7.30 5.36 0.20
C PHE A 111 -7.72 5.77 1.61
N GLN A 112 -7.47 7.03 1.98
CA GLN A 112 -7.90 7.59 3.27
C GLN A 112 -9.40 7.39 3.50
N ASN A 113 -10.23 7.68 2.50
CA ASN A 113 -11.66 7.36 2.53
C ASN A 113 -11.89 5.98 1.93
N ILE A 114 -12.61 5.13 2.65
CA ILE A 114 -12.95 3.77 2.21
C ILE A 114 -13.65 3.81 0.85
N ARG A 115 -13.11 3.06 -0.14
CA ARG A 115 -13.64 2.98 -1.50
C ARG A 115 -14.08 1.56 -1.84
N LEU A 116 -14.99 1.02 -1.04
CA LEU A 116 -15.61 -0.28 -1.32
C LEU A 116 -16.85 -0.14 -2.21
N PHE A 117 -17.15 -1.20 -2.95
CA PHE A 117 -18.43 -1.36 -3.62
C PHE A 117 -19.46 -1.82 -2.59
N GLY A 118 -20.06 -0.88 -1.85
CA GLY A 118 -20.88 -1.14 -0.67
C GLY A 118 -22.10 -2.05 -0.91
N ASN A 119 -22.65 -2.04 -2.13
CA ASN A 119 -23.79 -2.89 -2.52
C ASN A 119 -23.39 -4.31 -2.94
N LEU A 120 -22.11 -4.57 -3.16
CA LEU A 120 -21.56 -5.88 -3.48
C LEU A 120 -21.19 -6.65 -2.22
N SER A 121 -21.08 -7.97 -2.36
CA SER A 121 -20.60 -8.83 -1.27
C SER A 121 -19.12 -8.55 -0.95
N VAL A 122 -18.68 -8.99 0.22
CA VAL A 122 -17.29 -8.99 0.64
C VAL A 122 -16.44 -9.77 -0.37
N GLU A 123 -16.88 -10.98 -0.73
CA GLU A 123 -16.20 -11.83 -1.73
C GLU A 123 -16.07 -11.12 -3.08
N ASP A 124 -17.16 -10.48 -3.58
CA ASP A 124 -17.11 -9.79 -4.87
C ASP A 124 -16.17 -8.58 -4.86
N ASN A 125 -16.08 -7.85 -3.75
CA ASN A 125 -15.08 -6.78 -3.60
C ASN A 125 -13.66 -7.31 -3.76
N VAL A 126 -13.33 -8.48 -3.20
CA VAL A 126 -12.02 -9.11 -3.35
C VAL A 126 -11.79 -9.57 -4.79
N LYS A 127 -12.78 -10.23 -5.41
CA LYS A 127 -12.70 -10.67 -6.81
C LYS A 127 -12.43 -9.53 -7.79
N ILE A 128 -13.02 -8.36 -7.58
CA ILE A 128 -12.75 -7.16 -8.39
C ILE A 128 -11.25 -6.80 -8.35
N GLY A 129 -10.58 -6.97 -7.20
CA GLY A 129 -9.14 -6.77 -7.09
C GLY A 129 -8.32 -7.73 -7.98
N MET A 130 -8.86 -8.90 -8.31
CA MET A 130 -8.17 -9.92 -9.12
C MET A 130 -8.26 -9.69 -10.63
N HIS A 131 -8.93 -8.64 -11.11
CA HIS A 131 -9.18 -8.43 -12.55
C HIS A 131 -7.89 -8.40 -13.40
N ASN A 132 -6.76 -8.05 -12.83
CA ASN A 132 -5.46 -8.09 -13.52
C ASN A 132 -4.99 -9.53 -13.81
N ALA A 133 -5.44 -10.52 -13.03
CA ALA A 133 -5.09 -11.93 -13.15
C ALA A 133 -6.10 -12.72 -14.01
N ILE A 134 -7.34 -12.23 -14.12
CA ILE A 134 -8.41 -12.87 -14.90
C ILE A 134 -8.18 -12.56 -16.38
N ARG A 135 -8.04 -13.60 -17.18
CA ARG A 135 -7.78 -13.51 -18.64
C ARG A 135 -8.99 -13.84 -19.50
N SER A 136 -10.11 -14.25 -18.91
CA SER A 136 -11.31 -14.57 -19.68
C SER A 136 -11.75 -13.37 -20.49
N GLY A 137 -11.77 -13.55 -21.82
CA GLY A 137 -12.22 -12.50 -22.73
C GLY A 137 -13.72 -12.25 -22.58
N PHE A 138 -14.17 -11.07 -23.01
CA PHE A 138 -15.57 -10.65 -23.00
C PHE A 138 -16.54 -11.76 -23.48
N PHE A 139 -16.20 -12.48 -24.52
CA PHE A 139 -17.02 -13.58 -25.07
C PHE A 139 -17.15 -14.77 -24.12
N SER A 140 -16.08 -15.16 -23.39
CA SER A 140 -16.16 -16.26 -22.44
C SER A 140 -17.05 -15.93 -21.24
N GLY A 141 -17.05 -14.67 -20.81
CA GLY A 141 -17.95 -14.17 -19.76
C GLY A 141 -19.40 -14.08 -20.19
N VAL A 142 -19.69 -13.55 -21.38
CA VAL A 142 -21.05 -13.42 -21.94
C VAL A 142 -21.69 -14.80 -22.18
N PHE A 143 -20.95 -15.75 -22.76
CA PHE A 143 -21.45 -17.09 -23.09
C PHE A 143 -21.25 -18.11 -21.99
N ARG A 144 -20.73 -17.71 -20.80
CA ARG A 144 -20.47 -18.57 -19.65
C ARG A 144 -19.79 -19.89 -20.01
N LEU A 145 -18.75 -19.82 -20.85
CA LEU A 145 -17.99 -20.98 -21.31
C LEU A 145 -17.34 -21.72 -20.13
N PRO A 146 -16.96 -23.01 -20.28
CA PRO A 146 -16.29 -23.77 -19.21
C PRO A 146 -15.03 -23.10 -18.64
N SER A 147 -14.31 -22.29 -19.45
CA SER A 147 -13.18 -21.47 -18.99
C SER A 147 -13.60 -20.41 -17.95
N TYR A 148 -14.76 -19.78 -18.15
CA TYR A 148 -15.31 -18.82 -17.19
C TYR A 148 -15.57 -19.45 -15.82
N TRP A 149 -16.22 -20.60 -15.77
CA TRP A 149 -16.52 -21.30 -14.51
C TRP A 149 -15.26 -21.78 -13.79
N ARG A 150 -14.22 -22.15 -14.54
CA ARG A 150 -12.92 -22.52 -13.95
C ARG A 150 -12.24 -21.31 -13.31
N GLU A 151 -12.20 -20.18 -14.01
CA GLU A 151 -11.62 -18.95 -13.48
C GLU A 151 -12.42 -18.41 -12.30
N GLU A 152 -13.75 -18.46 -12.34
CA GLU A 152 -14.63 -18.07 -11.23
C GLU A 152 -14.37 -18.92 -9.98
N LYS A 153 -14.20 -20.24 -10.14
CA LYS A 153 -13.83 -21.13 -9.04
C LYS A 153 -12.49 -20.75 -8.43
N VAL A 154 -11.45 -20.51 -9.25
CA VAL A 154 -10.13 -20.10 -8.80
C VAL A 154 -10.20 -18.73 -8.08
N ALA A 155 -10.95 -17.78 -8.65
CA ALA A 155 -11.12 -16.46 -8.04
C ALA A 155 -11.82 -16.55 -6.68
N ARG A 156 -12.83 -17.44 -6.55
CA ARG A 156 -13.51 -17.69 -5.29
C ARG A 156 -12.59 -18.31 -4.24
N GLU A 157 -11.87 -19.38 -4.60
CA GLU A 157 -10.94 -20.05 -3.71
C GLU A 157 -9.88 -19.04 -3.21
N ARG A 158 -9.32 -18.24 -4.12
CA ARG A 158 -8.33 -17.21 -3.78
C ARG A 158 -8.93 -16.11 -2.90
N SER A 159 -10.18 -15.69 -3.16
CA SER A 159 -10.86 -14.71 -2.31
C SER A 159 -11.02 -15.22 -0.89
N MET A 160 -11.43 -16.47 -0.74
CA MET A 160 -11.61 -17.10 0.58
C MET A 160 -10.27 -17.23 1.33
N GLU A 161 -9.19 -17.60 0.64
CA GLU A 161 -7.85 -17.62 1.21
C GLU A 161 -7.42 -16.25 1.73
N LEU A 162 -7.62 -15.18 0.91
CA LEU A 162 -7.29 -13.82 1.31
C LEU A 162 -8.16 -13.34 2.50
N LEU A 163 -9.45 -13.64 2.48
CA LEU A 163 -10.35 -13.29 3.57
C LEU A 163 -10.00 -14.01 4.88
N SER A 164 -9.53 -15.26 4.80
CA SER A 164 -9.14 -16.04 6.00
C SER A 164 -7.91 -15.48 6.71
N LEU A 165 -7.04 -14.73 6.01
CA LEU A 165 -5.89 -14.07 6.62
C LEU A 165 -6.29 -12.97 7.61
N PHE A 166 -7.53 -12.45 7.46
CA PHE A 166 -8.11 -11.37 8.27
C PHE A 166 -9.34 -11.83 9.06
N ASP A 167 -9.54 -13.14 9.19
CA ASP A 167 -10.70 -13.74 9.88
C ASP A 167 -12.05 -13.25 9.34
N MET A 168 -12.12 -12.98 8.02
CA MET A 168 -13.30 -12.43 7.34
C MET A 168 -14.03 -13.45 6.45
N GLN A 169 -13.64 -14.72 6.43
CA GLN A 169 -14.22 -15.74 5.57
C GLN A 169 -15.72 -15.94 5.79
N ASP A 170 -16.18 -15.84 7.06
CA ASP A 170 -17.59 -16.00 7.43
C ASP A 170 -18.45 -14.80 6.98
N LEU A 171 -17.82 -13.70 6.65
CA LEU A 171 -18.45 -12.48 6.15
C LEU A 171 -18.52 -12.43 4.61
N ALA A 172 -18.01 -13.44 3.90
CA ALA A 172 -17.88 -13.43 2.44
C ALA A 172 -19.17 -13.06 1.69
N GLY A 173 -20.31 -13.53 2.17
CA GLY A 173 -21.63 -13.25 1.57
C GLY A 173 -22.29 -11.95 2.06
N ALA A 174 -21.74 -11.29 3.08
CA ALA A 174 -22.31 -10.06 3.61
C ALA A 174 -22.08 -8.88 2.63
N LYS A 175 -22.99 -7.88 2.67
CA LYS A 175 -22.77 -6.64 1.90
C LYS A 175 -21.60 -5.85 2.52
N ALA A 176 -20.66 -5.43 1.70
CA ALA A 176 -19.48 -4.68 2.18
C ALA A 176 -19.85 -3.39 2.93
N GLY A 177 -20.90 -2.67 2.48
CA GLY A 177 -21.37 -1.45 3.14
C GLY A 177 -22.07 -1.66 4.49
N SER A 178 -22.44 -2.90 4.85
CA SER A 178 -23.06 -3.23 6.14
C SER A 178 -22.04 -3.61 7.23
N LEU A 179 -20.77 -3.74 6.87
CA LEU A 179 -19.71 -4.08 7.81
C LEU A 179 -19.40 -2.92 8.77
N PRO A 180 -18.98 -3.21 10.01
CA PRO A 180 -18.35 -2.21 10.88
C PRO A 180 -17.14 -1.56 10.19
N TYR A 181 -16.81 -0.32 10.60
CA TYR A 181 -15.77 0.47 9.95
C TYR A 181 -14.40 -0.24 9.88
N GLY A 182 -13.93 -0.82 10.98
CA GLY A 182 -12.66 -1.58 11.00
C GLY A 182 -12.67 -2.79 10.06
N ALA A 183 -13.81 -3.50 9.92
CA ALA A 183 -13.93 -4.59 8.96
C ALA A 183 -13.95 -4.08 7.49
N GLN A 184 -14.53 -2.91 7.23
CA GLN A 184 -14.44 -2.28 5.91
C GLN A 184 -12.99 -1.92 5.55
N ARG A 185 -12.21 -1.39 6.50
CA ARG A 185 -10.77 -1.12 6.31
C ARG A 185 -9.99 -2.39 6.01
N ARG A 186 -10.20 -3.45 6.77
CA ARG A 186 -9.57 -4.75 6.49
C ARG A 186 -9.92 -5.25 5.08
N LEU A 187 -11.19 -5.16 4.68
CA LEU A 187 -11.63 -5.54 3.34
C LEU A 187 -10.95 -4.71 2.24
N GLU A 188 -10.72 -3.43 2.46
CA GLU A 188 -10.00 -2.58 1.51
C GLU A 188 -8.56 -3.04 1.31
N ILE A 189 -7.87 -3.43 2.39
CA ILE A 189 -6.52 -4.01 2.33
C ILE A 189 -6.55 -5.36 1.62
N VAL A 190 -7.50 -6.25 1.96
CA VAL A 190 -7.66 -7.55 1.27
C VAL A 190 -7.88 -7.37 -0.22
N ARG A 191 -8.70 -6.42 -0.63
CA ARG A 191 -8.92 -6.10 -2.04
C ARG A 191 -7.66 -5.58 -2.73
N ALA A 192 -6.85 -4.77 -2.04
CA ALA A 192 -5.57 -4.31 -2.57
C ALA A 192 -4.59 -5.48 -2.74
N LEU A 193 -4.51 -6.41 -1.79
CA LEU A 193 -3.71 -7.63 -1.87
C LEU A 193 -4.15 -8.55 -3.00
N ALA A 194 -5.43 -8.56 -3.35
CA ALA A 194 -5.96 -9.36 -4.45
C ALA A 194 -5.37 -8.96 -5.82
N THR A 195 -4.80 -7.76 -5.96
CA THR A 195 -4.06 -7.34 -7.16
C THR A 195 -2.68 -8.01 -7.28
N ASN A 196 -2.25 -8.79 -6.27
CA ASN A 196 -0.92 -9.41 -6.15
C ASN A 196 0.23 -8.38 -6.22
N PRO A 197 0.27 -7.39 -5.31
CA PRO A 197 1.28 -6.33 -5.35
C PRO A 197 2.65 -6.83 -4.90
N SER A 198 3.71 -6.10 -5.27
CA SER A 198 5.04 -6.17 -4.66
C SER A 198 5.31 -5.00 -3.71
N LEU A 199 4.49 -3.95 -3.81
CA LEU A 199 4.50 -2.80 -2.91
C LEU A 199 3.06 -2.39 -2.60
N LEU A 200 2.71 -2.37 -1.31
CA LEU A 200 1.42 -1.94 -0.81
C LEU A 200 1.55 -0.55 -0.16
N LEU A 201 0.80 0.43 -0.66
CA LEU A 201 0.71 1.76 -0.11
C LEU A 201 -0.54 1.87 0.76
N LEU A 202 -0.37 2.20 2.05
CA LEU A 202 -1.45 2.37 3.01
C LEU A 202 -1.57 3.86 3.39
N ASP A 203 -2.72 4.46 3.11
CA ASP A 203 -3.00 5.88 3.33
C ASP A 203 -3.87 6.03 4.58
N GLU A 204 -3.26 6.39 5.71
CA GLU A 204 -3.87 6.52 7.04
C GLU A 204 -4.75 5.30 7.41
N PRO A 205 -4.18 4.08 7.42
CA PRO A 205 -4.97 2.87 7.60
C PRO A 205 -5.63 2.76 8.98
N ALA A 206 -5.08 3.40 10.02
CA ALA A 206 -5.64 3.40 11.39
C ALA A 206 -6.64 4.52 11.66
N ALA A 207 -6.91 5.41 10.68
CA ALA A 207 -7.81 6.54 10.89
C ALA A 207 -9.20 6.08 11.38
N GLY A 208 -9.64 6.60 12.53
CA GLY A 208 -10.94 6.28 13.13
C GLY A 208 -11.02 4.94 13.85
N MET A 209 -9.89 4.24 14.04
CA MET A 209 -9.80 3.00 14.82
C MET A 209 -9.56 3.30 16.30
N ASN A 210 -10.04 2.42 17.17
CA ASN A 210 -9.69 2.42 18.58
C ASN A 210 -8.32 1.73 18.81
N PRO A 211 -7.68 1.88 20.00
CA PRO A 211 -6.35 1.31 20.24
C PRO A 211 -6.24 -0.21 20.03
N SER A 212 -7.30 -0.97 20.33
CA SER A 212 -7.32 -2.42 20.09
C SER A 212 -7.35 -2.76 18.61
N GLU A 213 -8.16 -2.02 17.83
CA GLU A 213 -8.23 -2.19 16.38
C GLU A 213 -6.91 -1.79 15.70
N THR A 214 -6.25 -0.73 16.21
CA THR A 214 -4.92 -0.31 15.73
C THR A 214 -3.88 -1.40 15.99
N ALA A 215 -3.87 -2.01 17.19
CA ALA A 215 -2.96 -3.10 17.50
C ALA A 215 -3.17 -4.31 16.58
N GLU A 216 -4.42 -4.72 16.35
CA GLU A 216 -4.76 -5.79 15.40
C GLU A 216 -4.31 -5.43 13.97
N LEU A 217 -4.49 -4.18 13.55
CA LEU A 217 -4.03 -3.70 12.24
C LEU A 217 -2.51 -3.80 12.11
N MET A 218 -1.75 -3.43 13.14
CA MET A 218 -0.29 -3.55 13.16
C MET A 218 0.17 -4.99 12.94
N GLU A 219 -0.42 -5.95 13.69
CA GLU A 219 -0.14 -7.37 13.52
C GLU A 219 -0.48 -7.85 12.10
N ASN A 220 -1.60 -7.41 11.55
CA ASN A 220 -2.02 -7.74 10.20
C ASN A 220 -1.06 -7.19 9.15
N ILE A 221 -0.55 -5.96 9.28
CA ILE A 221 0.41 -5.37 8.34
C ILE A 221 1.72 -6.18 8.34
N VAL A 222 2.23 -6.54 9.52
CA VAL A 222 3.44 -7.39 9.64
C VAL A 222 3.19 -8.77 9.01
N LYS A 223 2.04 -9.39 9.33
CA LYS A 223 1.64 -10.69 8.76
C LYS A 223 1.54 -10.64 7.22
N ILE A 224 1.00 -9.57 6.66
CA ILE A 224 0.93 -9.35 5.21
C ILE A 224 2.33 -9.31 4.60
N ARG A 225 3.20 -8.44 5.13
CA ARG A 225 4.57 -8.31 4.65
C ARG A 225 5.27 -9.67 4.64
N ASP A 226 5.17 -10.43 5.75
CA ASP A 226 5.84 -11.71 5.92
C ASP A 226 5.24 -12.81 5.04
N THR A 227 3.90 -12.87 4.92
CA THR A 227 3.21 -13.90 4.13
C THR A 227 3.40 -13.69 2.62
N PHE A 228 3.29 -12.44 2.16
CA PHE A 228 3.37 -12.13 0.74
C PHE A 228 4.77 -11.74 0.29
N GLN A 229 5.72 -11.57 1.21
CA GLN A 229 7.08 -11.09 0.92
C GLN A 229 7.06 -9.81 0.08
N ILE A 230 6.28 -8.83 0.53
CA ILE A 230 6.09 -7.54 -0.14
C ILE A 230 6.57 -6.40 0.74
N ALA A 231 6.87 -5.27 0.11
CA ALA A 231 7.10 -4.03 0.83
C ALA A 231 5.77 -3.36 1.19
N VAL A 232 5.79 -2.59 2.27
CA VAL A 232 4.68 -1.73 2.69
C VAL A 232 5.20 -0.32 2.89
N LEU A 233 4.55 0.67 2.28
CA LEU A 233 4.76 2.08 2.59
C LEU A 233 3.48 2.63 3.19
N LEU A 234 3.57 3.18 4.39
CA LEU A 234 2.41 3.76 5.06
C LEU A 234 2.58 5.26 5.30
N ILE A 235 1.49 6.00 5.10
CA ILE A 235 1.31 7.34 5.65
C ILE A 235 0.49 7.21 6.91
N GLU A 236 0.98 7.73 8.02
CA GLU A 236 0.28 7.74 9.29
C GLU A 236 0.64 8.98 10.11
N HIS A 237 -0.27 9.32 10.99
CA HIS A 237 -0.09 10.35 12.03
C HIS A 237 -0.14 9.72 13.44
N ASP A 238 -0.55 8.48 13.56
CA ASP A 238 -0.45 7.70 14.80
C ASP A 238 0.99 7.22 14.99
N MET A 239 1.72 7.91 15.88
CA MET A 239 3.12 7.61 16.15
C MET A 239 3.29 6.23 16.78
N SER A 240 2.32 5.71 17.54
CA SER A 240 2.43 4.39 18.15
C SER A 240 2.45 3.28 17.10
N LEU A 241 1.64 3.41 16.05
CA LEU A 241 1.65 2.50 14.91
C LEU A 241 2.97 2.60 14.15
N VAL A 242 3.37 3.83 13.78
CA VAL A 242 4.60 4.06 12.98
C VAL A 242 5.84 3.52 13.70
N MET A 243 6.02 3.89 14.97
CA MET A 243 7.18 3.46 15.76
C MET A 243 7.15 1.96 16.08
N GLY A 244 5.96 1.35 16.08
CA GLY A 244 5.79 -0.05 16.42
C GLY A 244 6.12 -1.02 15.30
N ILE A 245 5.96 -0.63 14.01
CA ILE A 245 6.11 -1.57 12.89
C ILE A 245 7.03 -1.10 11.76
N CYS A 246 7.35 0.20 11.66
CA CYS A 246 8.23 0.68 10.59
C CYS A 246 9.70 0.37 10.90
N GLU A 247 10.43 -0.05 9.88
CA GLU A 247 11.88 -0.28 9.94
C GLU A 247 12.65 0.98 9.54
N GLY A 248 12.06 1.80 8.69
CA GLY A 248 12.58 3.08 8.27
C GLY A 248 11.48 4.12 8.09
N ILE A 249 11.78 5.34 8.50
CA ILE A 249 10.82 6.44 8.47
C ILE A 249 11.45 7.62 7.73
N ALA A 250 10.70 8.22 6.81
CA ALA A 250 11.01 9.52 6.23
C ALA A 250 10.03 10.57 6.76
N VAL A 251 10.55 11.71 7.20
CA VAL A 251 9.74 12.81 7.70
C VAL A 251 9.67 13.91 6.67
N LEU A 252 8.47 14.22 6.22
CA LEU A 252 8.19 15.25 5.23
C LEU A 252 7.69 16.52 5.92
N ASN A 253 8.23 17.67 5.50
CA ASN A 253 7.74 18.98 5.93
C ASN A 253 7.81 19.96 4.76
N PHE A 254 6.72 20.67 4.46
CA PHE A 254 6.61 21.59 3.32
C PHE A 254 7.18 21.03 1.99
N GLY A 255 6.84 19.76 1.69
CA GLY A 255 7.26 19.11 0.44
C GLY A 255 8.70 18.63 0.40
N GLN A 256 9.47 18.74 1.47
CA GLN A 256 10.86 18.29 1.56
C GLN A 256 11.04 17.28 2.69
N ILE A 257 11.96 16.33 2.50
CA ILE A 257 12.37 15.42 3.58
C ILE A 257 13.30 16.17 4.51
N ILE A 258 12.94 16.25 5.79
CA ILE A 258 13.75 16.89 6.84
C ILE A 258 14.56 15.87 7.65
N ALA A 259 14.12 14.62 7.73
CA ALA A 259 14.82 13.54 8.43
C ALA A 259 14.51 12.19 7.81
N LYS A 260 15.44 11.25 7.92
CA LYS A 260 15.29 9.83 7.60
C LYS A 260 16.05 9.00 8.63
N GLY A 261 15.46 7.90 9.09
CA GLY A 261 16.13 7.02 10.04
C GLY A 261 15.25 5.92 10.54
N THR A 262 15.74 5.19 11.50
CA THR A 262 14.98 4.24 12.30
C THR A 262 13.97 4.96 13.20
N PRO A 263 12.96 4.26 13.75
CA PRO A 263 12.03 4.84 14.70
C PRO A 263 12.73 5.58 15.86
N ASP A 264 13.76 4.99 16.44
CA ASP A 264 14.50 5.58 17.56
C ASP A 264 15.24 6.87 17.18
N GLU A 265 15.84 6.92 15.98
CA GLU A 265 16.50 8.11 15.47
C GLU A 265 15.51 9.24 15.21
N ILE A 266 14.38 8.92 14.59
CA ILE A 266 13.34 9.90 14.26
C ILE A 266 12.65 10.48 15.51
N GLN A 267 12.40 9.64 16.52
CA GLN A 267 11.78 10.09 17.77
C GLN A 267 12.64 11.13 18.52
N ASN A 268 13.97 11.03 18.40
CA ASN A 268 14.93 11.88 19.09
C ASN A 268 15.49 13.02 18.19
N ASP A 269 15.05 13.14 16.95
CA ASP A 269 15.55 14.15 16.02
C ASP A 269 14.97 15.54 16.34
N PRO A 270 15.83 16.56 16.62
CA PRO A 270 15.38 17.90 17.00
C PRO A 270 14.58 18.62 15.90
N GLU A 271 14.90 18.40 14.61
CA GLU A 271 14.16 18.99 13.48
C GLU A 271 12.77 18.40 13.36
N VAL A 272 12.62 17.09 13.62
CA VAL A 272 11.32 16.40 13.66
C VAL A 272 10.48 16.95 14.81
N ILE A 273 11.02 17.00 16.01
CA ILE A 273 10.33 17.53 17.20
C ILE A 273 9.87 18.97 16.93
N LYS A 274 10.71 19.82 16.37
CA LYS A 274 10.40 21.20 16.02
C LYS A 274 9.27 21.30 14.98
N ALA A 275 9.29 20.44 13.95
CA ALA A 275 8.27 20.44 12.89
C ALA A 275 6.87 20.11 13.45
N TYR A 276 6.78 19.21 14.42
CA TYR A 276 5.53 18.85 15.07
C TYR A 276 5.07 19.87 16.15
N LEU A 277 6.00 20.42 16.93
CA LEU A 277 5.68 21.44 17.94
C LEU A 277 5.43 22.82 17.34
N GLY A 278 6.07 23.15 16.21
CA GLY A 278 5.88 24.41 15.50
C GLY A 278 4.53 24.56 14.83
N SER A 279 3.87 23.47 14.49
CA SER A 279 2.53 23.48 13.88
C SER A 279 1.38 23.71 14.87
N GLY A 280 1.66 23.70 16.19
CA GLY A 280 0.67 23.92 17.26
C GLY A 280 0.50 25.39 17.72
N LYS A 281 1.14 26.36 17.08
CA LYS A 281 1.04 27.80 17.44
C LYS A 281 0.28 28.61 16.39
N GLY A 282 -0.86 28.12 15.93
CA GLY A 282 -1.68 28.80 14.93
C GLY A 282 -3.15 28.45 15.04
N GLU A 283 -3.73 28.46 16.28
CA GLU A 283 -5.16 28.63 16.55
C GLU A 283 -5.37 29.66 17.65
#